data_7227031f611dd418069487ee7e769772
#
_entry.id   7227031f611dd418069487ee7e769772
#
_cell.length_a   1.000
_cell.length_b   1.000
_cell.length_c   1.000
_cell.angle_alpha   90.00
_cell.angle_beta   90.00
_cell.angle_gamma   90.00
#
_symmetry.space_group_name_H-M   'P 1'
#
loop_
_entity.id
_entity.type
_entity.pdbx_description
1 polymer ?
#
loop_
_entity_poly.entity_id
_entity_poly.type
_entity_poly.pdbx_seq_one_letter_code
_entity_poly.pdbx_strand_id
1 'polypeptide(L)'
;MIMDKKQFADFCADLESGRIRVAEKIDGNWKVNAWIKEAILEGFKLGTLTDMTEGQFPFIDKDTIPVRKFTVEDKVRIVPGGSSVRRGAYLAPSVIM
;
A
#
# COMPACT_ATOMS: atom_id res chain seq x y z
N MET A 1 -14.26 12.26 -3.83
CA MET A 1 -14.42 10.87 -3.32
C MET A 1 -14.31 10.89 -1.80
N ILE A 2 -15.29 10.26 -1.14
CA ILE A 2 -15.31 10.18 0.33
C ILE A 2 -15.32 8.70 0.71
N MET A 3 -14.36 8.32 1.55
CA MET A 3 -14.25 6.94 2.06
C MET A 3 -14.14 6.98 3.58
N ASP A 4 -14.69 5.95 4.24
CA ASP A 4 -14.36 5.70 5.65
C ASP A 4 -13.08 4.85 5.73
N LYS A 5 -12.62 4.60 6.95
CA LYS A 5 -11.36 3.85 7.15
C LYS A 5 -11.44 2.41 6.63
N LYS A 6 -12.60 1.77 6.76
CA LYS A 6 -12.79 0.41 6.26
C LYS A 6 -12.75 0.38 4.73
N GLN A 7 -13.42 1.33 4.09
CA GLN A 7 -13.40 1.43 2.62
C GLN A 7 -11.99 1.69 2.12
N PHE A 8 -11.22 2.51 2.82
CA PHE A 8 -9.83 2.76 2.45
C PHE A 8 -8.98 1.50 2.62
N ALA A 9 -9.19 0.72 3.68
CA ALA A 9 -8.49 -0.54 3.87
C ALA A 9 -8.78 -1.53 2.73
N ASP A 10 -10.04 -1.61 2.31
CA ASP A 10 -10.43 -2.46 1.17
C ASP A 10 -9.78 -1.98 -0.12
N PHE A 11 -9.72 -0.67 -0.33
CA PHE A 11 -9.02 -0.07 -1.47
C PHE A 11 -7.54 -0.45 -1.46
N CYS A 12 -6.87 -0.38 -0.32
CA CYS A 12 -5.46 -0.80 -0.20
C CYS A 12 -5.29 -2.28 -0.55
N ALA A 13 -6.21 -3.12 -0.10
CA ALA A 13 -6.16 -4.55 -0.43
C ALA A 13 -6.28 -4.79 -1.94
N ASP A 14 -7.12 -4.02 -2.62
CA ASP A 14 -7.26 -4.12 -4.07
C ASP A 14 -5.99 -3.69 -4.81
N LEU A 15 -5.31 -2.65 -4.30
CA LEU A 15 -4.02 -2.24 -4.85
C LEU A 15 -2.96 -3.33 -4.63
N GLU A 16 -2.91 -3.90 -3.44
CA GLU A 16 -1.94 -4.93 -3.08
C GLU A 16 -2.07 -6.18 -3.92
N SER A 17 -3.30 -6.55 -4.27
CA SER A 17 -3.56 -7.74 -5.10
C SER A 17 -3.33 -7.49 -6.59
N GLY A 18 -3.15 -6.24 -7.00
CA GLY A 18 -3.05 -5.87 -8.40
C GLY A 18 -4.39 -5.81 -9.11
N ARG A 19 -5.51 -5.95 -8.39
CA ARG A 19 -6.84 -5.87 -8.98
C ARG A 19 -7.08 -4.49 -9.58
N ILE A 20 -6.59 -3.45 -8.94
CA ILE A 20 -6.60 -2.10 -9.48
C ILE A 20 -5.17 -1.57 -9.55
N ARG A 21 -4.89 -0.77 -10.55
CA ARG A 21 -3.54 -0.24 -10.83
C ARG A 21 -3.61 1.24 -11.13
N VAL A 22 -2.59 1.99 -10.68
CA VAL A 22 -2.50 3.43 -10.97
C VAL A 22 -2.35 3.66 -12.47
N ALA A 23 -1.62 2.79 -13.14
CA ALA A 23 -1.46 2.82 -14.59
C ALA A 23 -1.55 1.41 -15.13
N GLU A 24 -2.17 1.27 -16.27
CA GLU A 24 -2.31 -0.04 -16.91
C GLU A 24 -2.22 0.08 -18.41
N LYS A 25 -1.75 -0.98 -19.07
CA LYS A 25 -1.62 -1.01 -20.52
C LYS A 25 -2.86 -1.67 -21.11
N ILE A 26 -3.60 -0.92 -21.92
CA ILE A 26 -4.83 -1.38 -22.57
C ILE A 26 -4.66 -1.19 -24.07
N ASP A 27 -4.83 -2.28 -24.83
CA ASP A 27 -4.69 -2.27 -26.30
C ASP A 27 -3.39 -1.61 -26.77
N GLY A 28 -2.29 -1.92 -26.06
CA GLY A 28 -0.97 -1.40 -26.39
C GLY A 28 -0.70 0.01 -25.91
N ASN A 29 -1.66 0.68 -25.30
CA ASN A 29 -1.51 2.06 -24.81
C ASN A 29 -1.60 2.11 -23.29
N TRP A 30 -0.79 2.98 -22.68
CA TRP A 30 -0.84 3.21 -21.24
C TRP A 30 -2.01 4.13 -20.88
N LYS A 31 -2.76 3.73 -19.87
CA LYS A 31 -3.83 4.53 -19.30
C LYS A 31 -3.53 4.80 -17.83
N VAL A 32 -3.64 6.06 -17.41
CA VAL A 32 -3.47 6.45 -16.01
C VAL A 32 -4.85 6.53 -15.36
N ASN A 33 -5.00 5.87 -14.20
CA ASN A 33 -6.21 5.94 -13.41
C ASN A 33 -6.04 6.99 -12.31
N ALA A 34 -6.22 8.26 -12.68
CA ALA A 34 -5.95 9.39 -11.79
C ALA A 34 -6.75 9.35 -10.48
N TRP A 35 -7.94 8.75 -10.50
CA TRP A 35 -8.78 8.63 -9.31
C TRP A 35 -8.10 7.85 -8.19
N ILE A 36 -7.16 6.94 -8.54
CA ILE A 36 -6.44 6.15 -7.54
C ILE A 36 -5.52 7.05 -6.72
N LYS A 37 -4.84 7.99 -7.35
CA LYS A 37 -4.00 8.95 -6.62
C LYS A 37 -4.85 9.80 -5.68
N GLU A 38 -6.00 10.25 -6.13
CA GLU A 38 -6.92 11.02 -5.30
C GLU A 38 -7.38 10.21 -4.08
N ALA A 39 -7.70 8.93 -4.29
CA ALA A 39 -8.09 8.05 -3.20
C ALA A 39 -6.96 7.83 -2.20
N ILE A 40 -5.72 7.70 -2.66
CA ILE A 40 -4.55 7.57 -1.79
C ILE A 40 -4.41 8.82 -0.92
N LEU A 41 -4.52 10.01 -1.52
CA LEU A 41 -4.43 11.26 -0.78
C LEU A 41 -5.56 11.40 0.25
N GLU A 42 -6.76 10.91 -0.07
CA GLU A 42 -7.86 10.86 0.89
C GLU A 42 -7.49 10.00 2.10
N GLY A 43 -6.82 8.89 1.89
CA GLY A 43 -6.36 8.02 2.97
C GLY A 43 -5.41 8.73 3.93
N PHE A 44 -4.53 9.59 3.42
CA PHE A 44 -3.66 10.40 4.26
C PHE A 44 -4.45 11.36 5.14
N LYS A 45 -5.48 12.00 4.58
CA LYS A 45 -6.33 12.94 5.32
C LYS A 45 -7.20 12.22 6.36
N LEU A 46 -7.66 11.03 6.02
CA LEU A 46 -8.56 10.24 6.85
C LEU A 46 -7.85 9.70 8.09
N GLY A 47 -6.55 9.47 8.00
CA GLY A 47 -5.77 8.87 9.07
C GLY A 47 -5.33 9.86 10.15
N THR A 48 -4.97 9.32 11.30
CA THR A 48 -4.36 10.06 12.40
C THR A 48 -3.00 9.46 12.71
N LEU A 49 -2.08 10.31 13.19
CA LEU A 49 -0.74 9.86 13.56
C LEU A 49 -0.83 8.84 14.69
N THR A 50 -0.17 7.71 14.51
CA THR A 50 -0.23 6.58 15.41
C THR A 50 1.16 6.00 15.58
N ASP A 51 1.47 5.58 16.80
CA ASP A 51 2.73 4.89 17.09
C ASP A 51 2.62 3.44 16.61
N MET A 52 3.45 3.08 15.66
CA MET A 52 3.52 1.74 15.06
C MET A 52 4.90 1.13 15.28
N THR A 53 5.59 1.52 16.35
CA THR A 53 6.95 1.07 16.63
C THR A 53 7.01 -0.45 16.67
N GLU A 54 8.00 -1.02 15.96
CA GLU A 54 8.27 -2.45 15.91
C GLU A 54 9.70 -2.66 16.41
N GLY A 55 9.84 -3.24 17.63
CA GLY A 55 11.15 -3.44 18.22
C GLY A 55 11.90 -2.12 18.34
N GLN A 56 13.04 -2.01 17.65
CA GLN A 56 13.88 -0.81 17.66
C GLN A 56 13.50 0.22 16.59
N PHE A 57 12.52 -0.07 15.74
CA PHE A 57 12.14 0.82 14.64
C PHE A 57 11.01 1.73 15.07
N PRO A 58 11.28 3.04 15.24
CA PRO A 58 10.28 4.00 15.72
C PRO A 58 9.43 4.51 14.57
N PHE A 59 8.35 3.81 14.25
CA PHE A 59 7.44 4.21 13.18
C PHE A 59 6.28 5.01 13.75
N ILE A 60 6.14 6.25 13.29
CA ILE A 60 5.00 7.13 13.61
C ILE A 60 4.41 7.58 12.28
N ASP A 61 3.19 7.16 11.98
CA ASP A 61 2.55 7.48 10.71
C ASP A 61 1.03 7.40 10.84
N LYS A 62 0.35 7.64 9.73
CA LYS A 62 -1.11 7.58 9.67
C LYS A 62 -1.59 6.14 9.88
N ASP A 63 -2.61 5.98 10.69
CA ASP A 63 -3.16 4.65 10.99
C ASP A 63 -3.83 3.98 9.78
N THR A 64 -4.14 4.76 8.74
CA THR A 64 -4.73 4.24 7.50
C THR A 64 -3.71 3.59 6.57
N ILE A 65 -2.42 3.86 6.77
CA ILE A 65 -1.35 3.33 5.91
C ILE A 65 -0.25 2.66 6.75
N PRO A 66 -0.61 1.64 7.54
CA PRO A 66 0.39 0.94 8.36
C PRO A 66 1.34 0.14 7.49
N VAL A 67 2.34 -0.46 8.13
CA VAL A 67 3.27 -1.36 7.44
C VAL A 67 2.50 -2.55 6.89
N ARG A 68 2.75 -2.88 5.62
CA ARG A 68 2.22 -4.10 5.02
C ARG A 68 3.06 -5.28 5.47
N LYS A 69 2.39 -6.36 5.88
CA LYS A 69 3.06 -7.59 6.30
C LYS A 69 2.98 -8.62 5.19
N PHE A 70 4.07 -9.35 5.02
CA PHE A 70 4.19 -10.37 3.99
C PHE A 70 4.36 -11.73 4.63
N THR A 71 3.99 -12.77 3.89
CA THR A 71 4.22 -14.16 4.28
C THR A 71 5.10 -14.83 3.23
N VAL A 72 5.59 -16.02 3.53
CA VAL A 72 6.41 -16.79 2.60
C VAL A 72 5.66 -17.05 1.28
N GLU A 73 4.34 -17.19 1.36
CA GLU A 73 3.49 -17.46 0.20
C GLU A 73 3.44 -16.30 -0.79
N ASP A 74 3.74 -15.09 -0.36
CA ASP A 74 3.79 -13.91 -1.24
C ASP A 74 5.00 -13.97 -2.20
N LYS A 75 5.99 -14.79 -1.88
CA LYS A 75 7.18 -14.99 -2.71
C LYS A 75 7.98 -13.71 -2.97
N VAL A 76 7.95 -12.80 -2.02
CA VAL A 76 8.81 -11.61 -2.03
C VAL A 76 9.82 -11.73 -0.89
N ARG A 77 10.96 -11.08 -1.07
CA ARG A 77 12.01 -11.04 -0.06
C ARG A 77 12.15 -9.61 0.44
N ILE A 78 11.88 -9.44 1.73
CA ILE A 78 12.12 -8.16 2.40
C ILE A 78 13.36 -8.38 3.26
N VAL A 79 14.48 -7.83 2.83
CA VAL A 79 15.79 -8.08 3.46
C VAL A 79 15.82 -7.42 4.85
N PRO A 80 16.24 -8.14 5.90
CA PRO A 80 16.36 -7.52 7.22
C PRO A 80 17.33 -6.35 7.20
N GLY A 81 17.02 -5.31 7.94
CA GLY A 81 17.89 -4.13 8.00
C GLY A 81 17.17 -2.80 7.89
N GLY A 82 15.85 -2.80 7.91
CA GLY A 82 15.07 -1.57 7.98
C GLY A 82 14.21 -1.26 6.77
N SER A 83 14.15 -2.15 5.79
CA SER A 83 13.21 -1.97 4.69
C SER A 83 11.78 -2.14 5.18
N SER A 84 10.87 -1.30 4.72
CA SER A 84 9.45 -1.39 5.06
C SER A 84 8.60 -1.05 3.86
N VAL A 85 7.37 -1.58 3.86
CA VAL A 85 6.41 -1.38 2.78
C VAL A 85 5.09 -0.98 3.42
N ARG A 86 4.47 0.09 2.93
CA ARG A 86 3.15 0.52 3.41
C ARG A 86 2.04 -0.33 2.79
N ARG A 87 0.92 -0.42 3.50
CA ARG A 87 -0.30 -1.00 2.93
C ARG A 87 -0.66 -0.29 1.62
N GLY A 88 -1.08 -1.07 0.65
CA GLY A 88 -1.44 -0.56 -0.68
C GLY A 88 -0.36 -0.74 -1.73
N ALA A 89 0.89 -1.00 -1.35
CA ALA A 89 1.96 -1.22 -2.32
C ALA A 89 1.85 -2.63 -2.93
N TYR A 90 1.96 -2.69 -4.25
CA TYR A 90 2.00 -3.97 -4.96
C TYR A 90 3.44 -4.40 -5.18
N LEU A 91 3.77 -5.60 -4.75
CA LEU A 91 5.07 -6.22 -5.02
C LEU A 91 4.83 -7.54 -5.74
N ALA A 92 5.35 -7.65 -6.95
CA ALA A 92 5.23 -8.87 -7.74
C ALA A 92 5.99 -10.02 -7.08
N PRO A 93 5.55 -11.27 -7.27
CA PRO A 93 6.34 -12.42 -6.82
C PRO A 93 7.76 -12.34 -7.36
N SER A 94 8.74 -12.77 -6.57
CA SER A 94 10.17 -12.75 -6.83
C SER A 94 10.86 -11.40 -6.65
N VAL A 95 10.14 -10.35 -6.26
CA VAL A 95 10.77 -9.08 -5.90
C VAL A 95 11.64 -9.24 -4.68
N ILE A 96 12.80 -8.62 -4.71
CA ILE A 96 13.75 -8.55 -3.58
C ILE A 96 13.94 -7.09 -3.23
N MET A 97 13.79 -6.80 -1.95
CA MET A 97 13.83 -5.44 -1.48
C MET A 97 14.72 -5.30 -0.25
#